data_ab65132a6eff5d41444fd1bc5f9d8920
#
_entry.id   ab65132a6eff5d41444fd1bc5f9d8920
#
_cell.length_a   1.000
_cell.length_b   1.000
_cell.length_c   1.000
_cell.angle_alpha   90.00
_cell.angle_beta   90.00
_cell.angle_gamma   90.00
#
_symmetry.space_group_name_H-M   'P 1'
#
loop_
_entity.id
_entity.type
_entity.pdbx_description
1 polymer ?
#
loop_
_entity_poly.entity_id
_entity_poly.type
_entity_poly.pdbx_seq_one_letter_code
_entity_poly.pdbx_strand_id
1 'polypeptide(L)'
;MRKTSFWLLAISFWLLPLSSCAQTRDSVKVGGAKTQMSIANGQWWCYPLPGAKVISPYGGKRKHHSGTDIKTKANDNIYAAFDGEVTFSGDYHGYGKLIRIKHPNGLETYYSHNSKNLVKVGDHVKAGQLIALTGRTGRATTEHLHFETRVKGKAVNSNKYFDHVNHTIRLSAFKKTKEGYVIK
;
A
#
# COMPACT_ATOMS: atom_id res chain seq x y z
N MET A 1 -4.43 -44.96 -48.16
CA MET A 1 -3.32 -44.23 -47.54
C MET A 1 -3.87 -42.92 -46.94
N ARG A 2 -4.13 -42.91 -45.63
CA ARG A 2 -4.65 -41.71 -44.89
C ARG A 2 -3.50 -41.07 -44.13
N LYS A 3 -3.18 -39.79 -44.46
CA LYS A 3 -2.18 -39.00 -43.74
C LYS A 3 -2.86 -38.36 -42.53
N THR A 4 -2.44 -38.71 -41.34
CA THR A 4 -2.83 -38.08 -40.06
C THR A 4 -1.90 -36.91 -39.79
N SER A 5 -2.41 -35.68 -39.83
CA SER A 5 -1.69 -34.49 -39.45
C SER A 5 -1.78 -34.29 -37.93
N PHE A 6 -0.65 -34.34 -37.24
CA PHE A 6 -0.51 -33.97 -35.83
C PHE A 6 -0.44 -32.43 -35.71
N TRP A 7 -1.42 -31.81 -35.05
CA TRP A 7 -1.37 -30.43 -34.63
C TRP A 7 -0.66 -30.37 -33.26
N LEU A 8 0.54 -29.81 -33.26
CA LEU A 8 1.25 -29.43 -32.04
C LEU A 8 0.61 -28.14 -31.51
N LEU A 9 -0.15 -28.23 -30.41
CA LEU A 9 -0.60 -27.11 -29.62
C LEU A 9 0.60 -26.53 -28.82
N ALA A 10 1.15 -25.42 -29.30
CA ALA A 10 2.11 -24.65 -28.58
C ALA A 10 1.38 -23.92 -27.42
N ILE A 11 1.54 -24.43 -26.20
CA ILE A 11 1.09 -23.75 -24.99
C ILE A 11 2.09 -22.59 -24.69
N SER A 12 1.76 -21.40 -25.17
CA SER A 12 2.49 -20.19 -24.78
C SER A 12 2.17 -19.86 -23.33
N PHE A 13 3.12 -20.14 -22.44
CA PHE A 13 3.12 -19.63 -21.07
C PHE A 13 3.27 -18.10 -21.11
N TRP A 14 2.16 -17.40 -21.01
CA TRP A 14 2.17 -15.97 -20.72
C TRP A 14 2.59 -15.80 -19.27
N LEU A 15 3.84 -15.38 -19.05
CA LEU A 15 4.30 -14.81 -17.80
C LEU A 15 3.54 -13.49 -17.59
N LEU A 16 2.45 -13.56 -16.83
CA LEU A 16 1.77 -12.36 -16.35
C LEU A 16 2.74 -11.62 -15.42
N PRO A 17 2.95 -10.32 -15.62
CA PRO A 17 3.73 -9.51 -14.68
C PRO A 17 3.02 -9.55 -13.33
N LEU A 18 3.80 -9.69 -12.24
CA LEU A 18 3.35 -9.53 -10.85
C LEU A 18 2.79 -8.10 -10.68
N SER A 19 1.54 -7.93 -11.05
CA SER A 19 0.83 -6.67 -11.03
C SER A 19 0.58 -6.25 -9.58
N SER A 20 1.03 -5.05 -9.25
CA SER A 20 0.60 -4.28 -8.09
C SER A 20 -0.93 -4.34 -7.98
N CYS A 21 -1.43 -4.63 -6.77
CA CYS A 21 -2.83 -4.63 -6.34
C CYS A 21 -3.84 -4.45 -7.50
N ALA A 22 -4.19 -5.55 -8.20
CA ALA A 22 -5.04 -5.52 -9.38
C ALA A 22 -6.46 -5.09 -8.98
N GLN A 23 -6.89 -3.95 -9.49
CA GLN A 23 -8.27 -3.48 -9.40
C GLN A 23 -9.17 -4.34 -10.28
N THR A 24 -9.94 -5.27 -9.69
CA THR A 24 -11.20 -5.67 -10.30
C THR A 24 -12.23 -4.60 -9.96
N ARG A 25 -12.71 -3.89 -10.98
CA ARG A 25 -13.83 -2.96 -10.87
C ARG A 25 -15.11 -3.78 -10.66
N ASP A 26 -15.49 -4.01 -9.42
CA ASP A 26 -16.83 -4.44 -9.08
C ASP A 26 -17.52 -3.38 -8.22
N SER A 27 -18.70 -3.02 -8.66
CA SER A 27 -19.56 -1.95 -8.22
C SER A 27 -19.71 -1.85 -6.71
N VAL A 28 -19.35 -0.70 -6.15
CA VAL A 28 -19.59 -0.34 -4.76
C VAL A 28 -21.08 -0.12 -4.53
N LYS A 29 -21.73 -1.07 -3.85
CA LYS A 29 -22.99 -0.79 -3.15
C LYS A 29 -22.67 -0.20 -1.78
N VAL A 30 -23.02 1.06 -1.59
CA VAL A 30 -22.94 1.75 -0.29
C VAL A 30 -24.03 1.18 0.60
N GLY A 31 -23.63 0.38 1.56
CA GLY A 31 -24.52 -0.18 2.60
C GLY A 31 -23.71 -1.10 3.49
N GLY A 32 -23.32 -0.62 4.67
CA GLY A 32 -22.97 -1.31 5.91
C GLY A 32 -22.27 -2.67 5.92
N ALA A 33 -21.48 -3.03 4.93
CA ALA A 33 -20.67 -4.25 4.94
C ALA A 33 -19.20 -3.87 4.75
N LYS A 34 -18.34 -4.39 5.62
CA LYS A 34 -16.86 -4.30 5.54
C LYS A 34 -16.45 -4.75 4.14
N THR A 35 -16.15 -3.82 3.23
CA THR A 35 -15.64 -4.14 1.91
C THR A 35 -14.20 -4.57 2.06
N GLN A 36 -14.02 -5.85 2.35
CA GLN A 36 -12.73 -6.53 2.38
C GLN A 36 -12.40 -6.87 0.93
N MET A 37 -11.43 -6.18 0.35
CA MET A 37 -10.83 -6.62 -0.90
C MET A 37 -10.16 -7.98 -0.60
N SER A 38 -10.77 -9.08 -1.05
CA SER A 38 -10.17 -10.41 -0.89
C SER A 38 -8.93 -10.45 -1.76
N ILE A 39 -7.74 -10.47 -1.11
CA ILE A 39 -6.50 -10.70 -1.80
C ILE A 39 -6.48 -12.18 -2.17
N ALA A 40 -6.81 -12.45 -3.43
CA ALA A 40 -6.59 -13.77 -4.01
C ALA A 40 -5.07 -14.02 -4.07
N ASN A 41 -4.64 -15.26 -3.78
CA ASN A 41 -3.31 -15.80 -4.05
C ASN A 41 -2.17 -15.44 -3.09
N GLY A 42 -2.40 -15.35 -1.77
CA GLY A 42 -1.29 -15.25 -0.80
C GLY A 42 -0.47 -13.96 -0.91
N GLN A 43 -1.01 -12.91 -1.50
CA GLN A 43 -0.38 -11.60 -1.55
C GLN A 43 -0.35 -11.00 -0.14
N TRP A 44 0.83 -10.75 0.39
CA TRP A 44 1.06 -10.30 1.76
C TRP A 44 1.39 -8.79 1.85
N TRP A 45 1.32 -8.08 0.73
CA TRP A 45 1.57 -6.64 0.62
C TRP A 45 0.67 -5.99 -0.43
N CYS A 46 0.48 -4.68 -0.32
CA CYS A 46 -0.18 -3.85 -1.33
C CYS A 46 0.54 -2.50 -1.42
N TYR A 47 0.65 -1.93 -2.63
CA TYR A 47 1.12 -0.55 -2.75
C TYR A 47 0.03 0.41 -2.22
N PRO A 48 0.38 1.34 -1.31
CA PRO A 48 -0.64 2.08 -0.53
C PRO A 48 -1.52 3.01 -1.37
N LEU A 49 -1.02 3.50 -2.52
CA LEU A 49 -1.75 4.42 -3.39
C LEU A 49 -1.45 4.10 -4.86
N PRO A 50 -2.10 3.08 -5.47
CA PRO A 50 -1.87 2.68 -6.86
C PRO A 50 -2.09 3.82 -7.85
N GLY A 51 -1.23 3.91 -8.89
CA GLY A 51 -1.29 4.96 -9.91
C GLY A 51 -0.73 6.32 -9.49
N ALA A 52 -0.30 6.46 -8.23
CA ALA A 52 0.24 7.71 -7.71
C ALA A 52 1.67 7.98 -8.17
N LYS A 53 2.03 9.28 -8.28
CA LYS A 53 3.39 9.73 -8.59
C LYS A 53 4.07 10.30 -7.35
N VAL A 54 5.35 10.00 -7.17
CA VAL A 54 6.16 10.65 -6.13
C VAL A 54 6.35 12.12 -6.49
N ILE A 55 5.95 13.01 -5.57
CA ILE A 55 6.16 14.46 -5.69
C ILE A 55 7.23 14.99 -4.75
N SER A 56 7.54 14.25 -3.67
CA SER A 56 8.63 14.56 -2.75
C SER A 56 9.14 13.29 -2.10
N PRO A 57 10.40 12.90 -2.36
CA PRO A 57 10.96 11.68 -1.77
C PRO A 57 11.35 11.89 -0.29
N TYR A 58 11.55 10.79 0.43
CA TYR A 58 12.13 10.78 1.77
C TYR A 58 13.46 11.56 1.80
N GLY A 59 13.63 12.46 2.76
CA GLY A 59 14.86 13.25 2.92
C GLY A 59 15.19 14.19 1.76
N GLY A 60 14.29 14.41 0.80
CA GLY A 60 14.51 15.20 -0.41
C GLY A 60 14.97 16.65 -0.14
N LYS A 61 14.54 17.61 -0.96
CA LYS A 61 14.92 19.04 -0.79
C LYS A 61 14.48 19.64 0.56
N ARG A 62 13.46 19.05 1.20
CA ARG A 62 13.01 19.44 2.55
C ARG A 62 13.86 18.71 3.60
N LYS A 63 14.73 19.46 4.28
CA LYS A 63 15.48 18.97 5.44
C LYS A 63 14.48 18.30 6.43
N HIS A 64 14.74 17.06 6.84
CA HIS A 64 13.88 16.28 7.77
C HIS A 64 12.54 15.79 7.21
N HIS A 65 12.37 15.63 5.89
CA HIS A 65 11.18 14.98 5.33
C HIS A 65 11.17 13.49 5.68
N SER A 66 10.29 13.10 6.61
CA SER A 66 10.26 11.76 7.23
C SER A 66 9.53 10.71 6.40
N GLY A 67 8.91 11.08 5.28
CA GLY A 67 8.16 10.18 4.43
C GLY A 67 8.38 10.41 2.94
N THR A 68 7.57 9.76 2.15
CA THR A 68 7.47 9.96 0.69
C THR A 68 6.08 10.52 0.40
N ASP A 69 6.02 11.69 -0.25
CA ASP A 69 4.75 12.25 -0.69
C ASP A 69 4.37 11.70 -2.05
N ILE A 70 3.21 11.09 -2.11
CA ILE A 70 2.69 10.38 -3.27
C ILE A 70 1.35 11.02 -3.66
N LYS A 71 1.24 11.53 -4.89
CA LYS A 71 0.10 12.30 -5.36
C LYS A 71 -0.72 11.58 -6.41
N THR A 72 -2.03 11.62 -6.22
CA THR A 72 -3.06 11.30 -7.22
C THR A 72 -4.13 12.38 -7.24
N LYS A 73 -5.41 12.02 -7.09
CA LYS A 73 -6.55 12.93 -6.98
C LYS A 73 -7.00 13.03 -5.52
N ALA A 74 -7.82 14.04 -5.22
CA ALA A 74 -8.52 14.11 -3.95
C ALA A 74 -9.48 12.92 -3.78
N ASN A 75 -9.57 12.42 -2.56
CA ASN A 75 -10.43 11.29 -2.17
C ASN A 75 -10.15 9.96 -2.90
N ASP A 76 -8.96 9.78 -3.46
CA ASP A 76 -8.53 8.46 -3.94
C ASP A 76 -8.32 7.49 -2.77
N ASN A 77 -8.56 6.22 -3.03
CA ASN A 77 -8.50 5.17 -2.03
C ASN A 77 -7.06 4.91 -1.57
N ILE A 78 -6.85 4.94 -0.25
CA ILE A 78 -5.59 4.55 0.40
C ILE A 78 -5.75 3.16 1.00
N TYR A 79 -4.79 2.28 0.71
CA TYR A 79 -4.82 0.88 1.14
C TYR A 79 -3.72 0.58 2.16
N ALA A 80 -4.01 -0.33 3.09
CA ALA A 80 -3.01 -0.85 4.02
C ALA A 80 -1.91 -1.59 3.25
N ALA A 81 -0.65 -1.23 3.52
CA ALA A 81 0.50 -1.81 2.81
C ALA A 81 0.75 -3.28 3.19
N PHE A 82 0.44 -3.67 4.42
CA PHE A 82 0.59 -5.03 4.95
C PHE A 82 -0.54 -5.33 5.94
N ASP A 83 -0.70 -6.60 6.29
CA ASP A 83 -1.52 -7.00 7.45
C ASP A 83 -1.00 -6.29 8.71
N GLY A 84 -1.91 -5.91 9.62
CA GLY A 84 -1.49 -5.26 10.87
C GLY A 84 -2.62 -4.78 11.73
N GLU A 85 -2.24 -4.11 12.82
CA GLU A 85 -3.14 -3.50 13.79
C GLU A 85 -3.03 -1.98 13.73
N VAL A 86 -4.16 -1.29 13.71
CA VAL A 86 -4.25 0.17 13.74
C VAL A 86 -3.93 0.65 15.16
N THR A 87 -2.79 1.31 15.32
CA THR A 87 -2.32 1.84 16.62
C THR A 87 -2.70 3.30 16.82
N PHE A 88 -3.09 4.00 15.77
CA PHE A 88 -3.59 5.37 15.82
C PHE A 88 -4.51 5.66 14.62
N SER A 89 -5.60 6.38 14.85
CA SER A 89 -6.47 6.92 13.81
C SER A 89 -7.16 8.19 14.32
N GLY A 90 -6.76 9.34 13.79
CA GLY A 90 -7.28 10.64 14.26
C GLY A 90 -6.50 11.83 13.72
N ASP A 91 -6.80 13.03 14.24
CA ASP A 91 -6.06 14.23 13.92
C ASP A 91 -4.73 14.28 14.72
N TYR A 92 -3.63 14.60 14.04
CA TYR A 92 -2.32 14.69 14.65
C TYR A 92 -1.57 15.92 14.11
N HIS A 93 -0.97 16.69 15.02
CA HIS A 93 -0.33 17.97 14.67
C HIS A 93 0.64 17.83 13.50
N GLY A 94 0.45 18.64 12.46
CA GLY A 94 1.26 18.63 11.24
C GLY A 94 0.85 17.59 10.21
N TYR A 95 0.50 16.37 10.64
CA TYR A 95 0.10 15.26 9.77
C TYR A 95 -1.38 15.37 9.32
N GLY A 96 -2.21 16.19 10.00
CA GLY A 96 -3.65 16.19 9.79
C GLY A 96 -4.27 14.85 10.19
N LYS A 97 -5.23 14.36 9.44
CA LYS A 97 -5.79 13.02 9.68
C LYS A 97 -4.76 11.97 9.35
N LEU A 98 -4.39 11.20 10.38
CA LEU A 98 -3.31 10.21 10.36
C LEU A 98 -3.87 8.83 10.74
N ILE A 99 -3.39 7.80 10.05
CA ILE A 99 -3.49 6.40 10.48
C ILE A 99 -2.08 5.88 10.70
N ARG A 100 -1.86 5.15 11.80
CA ARG A 100 -0.63 4.37 12.06
C ARG A 100 -1.00 2.91 12.17
N ILE A 101 -0.24 2.06 11.48
CA ILE A 101 -0.43 0.61 11.51
C ILE A 101 0.88 -0.05 11.88
N LYS A 102 0.83 -0.96 12.87
CA LYS A 102 1.95 -1.83 13.25
C LYS A 102 1.79 -3.18 12.57
N HIS A 103 2.85 -3.66 11.95
CA HIS A 103 2.84 -4.88 11.14
C HIS A 103 3.67 -5.99 11.77
N PRO A 104 3.26 -7.27 11.63
CA PRO A 104 4.02 -8.42 12.09
C PRO A 104 5.41 -8.53 11.44
N ASN A 105 5.58 -7.94 10.26
CA ASN A 105 6.86 -7.94 9.53
C ASN A 105 7.94 -7.04 10.13
N GLY A 106 7.67 -6.32 11.22
CA GLY A 106 8.58 -5.43 11.93
C GLY A 106 8.55 -3.98 11.46
N LEU A 107 7.70 -3.63 10.48
CA LEU A 107 7.44 -2.27 10.05
C LEU A 107 6.28 -1.65 10.80
N GLU A 108 6.30 -0.32 10.86
CA GLU A 108 5.12 0.52 11.08
C GLU A 108 4.92 1.38 9.84
N THR A 109 3.68 1.60 9.42
CA THR A 109 3.35 2.50 8.31
C THR A 109 2.43 3.62 8.77
N TYR A 110 2.68 4.83 8.27
CA TYR A 110 1.92 6.04 8.56
C TYR A 110 1.30 6.55 7.27
N TYR A 111 0.00 6.89 7.34
CA TYR A 111 -0.79 7.40 6.23
C TYR A 111 -1.42 8.70 6.67
N SER A 112 -0.94 9.82 6.14
CA SER A 112 -1.35 11.13 6.59
C SER A 112 -1.82 12.07 5.49
N HIS A 113 -2.34 13.22 5.93
CA HIS A 113 -3.06 14.21 5.13
C HIS A 113 -4.38 13.69 4.58
N ASN A 114 -4.95 12.62 5.20
CA ASN A 114 -6.19 12.02 4.76
C ASN A 114 -7.35 13.03 4.83
N SER A 115 -8.29 12.94 3.88
CA SER A 115 -9.59 13.61 3.99
C SER A 115 -10.49 12.87 4.98
N LYS A 116 -10.40 11.53 4.99
CA LYS A 116 -11.19 10.66 5.86
C LYS A 116 -10.42 9.41 6.24
N ASN A 117 -10.40 9.08 7.54
CA ASN A 117 -9.99 7.78 8.04
C ASN A 117 -11.21 6.86 8.07
N LEU A 118 -11.06 5.62 7.60
CA LEU A 118 -12.12 4.62 7.50
C LEU A 118 -11.97 3.47 8.51
N VAL A 119 -10.88 3.49 9.28
CA VAL A 119 -10.55 2.52 10.32
C VAL A 119 -10.26 3.24 11.64
N LYS A 120 -10.40 2.55 12.75
CA LYS A 120 -10.19 3.06 14.11
C LYS A 120 -9.08 2.27 14.84
N VAL A 121 -8.58 2.81 15.95
CA VAL A 121 -7.60 2.14 16.81
C VAL A 121 -8.12 0.77 17.27
N GLY A 122 -7.26 -0.24 17.22
CA GLY A 122 -7.56 -1.63 17.55
C GLY A 122 -8.10 -2.44 16.37
N ASP A 123 -8.44 -1.83 15.23
CA ASP A 123 -8.85 -2.60 14.07
C ASP A 123 -7.66 -3.40 13.51
N HIS A 124 -7.91 -4.68 13.20
CA HIS A 124 -6.98 -5.50 12.42
C HIS A 124 -7.29 -5.36 10.95
N VAL A 125 -6.30 -4.95 10.17
CA VAL A 125 -6.42 -4.73 8.72
C VAL A 125 -5.60 -5.74 7.94
N LYS A 126 -6.03 -6.01 6.71
CA LYS A 126 -5.31 -6.84 5.73
C LYS A 126 -4.60 -5.97 4.71
N ALA A 127 -3.46 -6.45 4.17
CA ALA A 127 -2.83 -5.81 3.03
C ALA A 127 -3.86 -5.58 1.91
N GLY A 128 -3.89 -4.38 1.31
CA GLY A 128 -4.92 -4.02 0.31
C GLY A 128 -6.30 -3.68 0.85
N GLN A 129 -6.52 -3.71 2.16
CA GLN A 129 -7.76 -3.20 2.74
C GLN A 129 -7.81 -1.68 2.60
N LEU A 130 -8.97 -1.14 2.16
CA LEU A 130 -9.24 0.29 2.13
C LEU A 130 -9.27 0.85 3.57
N ILE A 131 -8.40 1.81 3.86
CA ILE A 131 -8.23 2.38 5.22
C ILE A 131 -8.51 3.87 5.31
N ALA A 132 -8.32 4.61 4.21
CA ALA A 132 -8.50 6.06 4.19
C ALA A 132 -8.76 6.58 2.77
N LEU A 133 -9.05 7.87 2.69
CA LEU A 133 -9.12 8.63 1.44
C LEU A 133 -8.07 9.74 1.44
N THR A 134 -7.43 9.98 0.30
CA THR A 134 -6.46 11.07 0.13
C THR A 134 -7.10 12.43 0.36
N GLY A 135 -6.32 13.36 0.90
CA GLY A 135 -6.80 14.72 1.17
C GLY A 135 -5.66 15.73 1.31
N ARG A 136 -5.99 16.83 2.00
CA ARG A 136 -5.09 17.97 2.21
C ARG A 136 -5.19 18.50 3.64
N THR A 137 -5.33 17.61 4.62
CA THR A 137 -5.39 18.00 6.03
C THR A 137 -4.00 18.25 6.63
N GLY A 138 -3.93 18.92 7.76
CA GLY A 138 -2.68 19.28 8.43
C GLY A 138 -1.87 20.32 7.64
N ARG A 139 -0.57 20.09 7.46
CA ARG A 139 0.34 21.04 6.77
C ARG A 139 0.44 20.81 5.25
N ALA A 140 -0.43 19.96 4.68
CA ALA A 140 -0.43 19.69 3.25
C ALA A 140 -0.85 20.95 2.46
N THR A 141 -0.11 21.28 1.40
CA THR A 141 -0.44 22.38 0.48
C THR A 141 -1.20 21.90 -0.76
N THR A 142 -1.14 20.61 -1.07
CA THR A 142 -1.86 19.95 -2.17
C THR A 142 -2.39 18.61 -1.68
N GLU A 143 -3.36 18.03 -2.40
CA GLU A 143 -3.82 16.66 -2.14
C GLU A 143 -2.69 15.67 -2.42
N HIS A 144 -2.33 14.87 -1.41
CA HIS A 144 -1.35 13.79 -1.52
C HIS A 144 -1.43 12.88 -0.30
N LEU A 145 -0.89 11.69 -0.43
CA LEU A 145 -0.58 10.83 0.71
C LEU A 145 0.87 11.09 1.13
N HIS A 146 1.10 11.54 2.36
CA HIS A 146 2.41 11.46 3.00
C HIS A 146 2.53 10.08 3.64
N PHE A 147 3.36 9.23 3.02
CA PHE A 147 3.56 7.84 3.41
C PHE A 147 4.90 7.65 4.10
N GLU A 148 4.87 7.13 5.34
CA GLU A 148 6.10 6.77 6.05
C GLU A 148 6.19 5.27 6.29
N THR A 149 7.41 4.77 6.25
CA THR A 149 7.79 3.48 6.83
C THR A 149 8.67 3.74 8.04
N ARG A 150 8.42 3.03 9.14
CA ARG A 150 9.20 3.15 10.38
C ARG A 150 9.66 1.79 10.88
N VAL A 151 10.82 1.79 11.52
CA VAL A 151 11.38 0.63 12.23
C VAL A 151 11.69 1.07 13.65
N LYS A 152 11.10 0.40 14.63
CA LYS A 152 11.24 0.76 16.07
C LYS A 152 10.97 2.26 16.30
N GLY A 153 9.90 2.78 15.70
CA GLY A 153 9.47 4.18 15.81
C GLY A 153 10.29 5.20 15.00
N LYS A 154 11.42 4.83 14.41
CA LYS A 154 12.27 5.72 13.60
C LYS A 154 11.86 5.67 12.13
N ALA A 155 11.64 6.85 11.52
CA ALA A 155 11.36 6.95 10.09
C ALA A 155 12.56 6.46 9.26
N VAL A 156 12.28 5.64 8.26
CA VAL A 156 13.26 5.10 7.32
C VAL A 156 12.78 5.34 5.89
N ASN A 157 13.73 5.41 4.96
CA ASN A 157 13.40 5.64 3.56
C ASN A 157 12.53 4.50 3.02
N SER A 158 11.30 4.83 2.62
CA SER A 158 10.34 3.86 2.07
C SER A 158 10.82 3.18 0.78
N ASN A 159 11.74 3.80 0.02
CA ASN A 159 12.41 3.19 -1.13
C ASN A 159 13.20 1.92 -0.78
N LYS A 160 13.54 1.71 0.49
CA LYS A 160 14.14 0.45 0.94
C LYS A 160 13.18 -0.73 0.74
N TYR A 161 11.89 -0.49 0.91
CA TYR A 161 10.85 -1.53 0.91
C TYR A 161 9.97 -1.50 -0.33
N PHE A 162 9.75 -0.33 -0.92
CA PHE A 162 8.87 -0.14 -2.07
C PHE A 162 9.63 0.44 -3.27
N ASP A 163 9.32 -0.05 -4.45
CA ASP A 163 9.65 0.62 -5.69
C ASP A 163 8.48 1.56 -6.05
N HIS A 164 8.67 2.84 -5.80
CA HIS A 164 7.64 3.84 -6.03
C HIS A 164 7.42 4.18 -7.52
N VAL A 165 8.32 3.75 -8.41
CA VAL A 165 8.16 3.92 -9.85
C VAL A 165 7.25 2.83 -10.42
N ASN A 166 7.53 1.58 -10.04
CA ASN A 166 6.81 0.42 -10.53
C ASN A 166 5.64 0.00 -9.61
N HIS A 167 5.42 0.71 -8.48
CA HIS A 167 4.43 0.39 -7.46
C HIS A 167 4.52 -1.06 -6.95
N THR A 168 5.73 -1.54 -6.76
CA THR A 168 6.02 -2.91 -6.32
C THR A 168 6.78 -2.93 -5.00
N ILE A 169 6.85 -4.11 -4.38
CA ILE A 169 7.66 -4.33 -3.19
C ILE A 169 9.09 -4.77 -3.58
N ARG A 170 10.08 -4.34 -2.80
CA ARG A 170 11.46 -4.81 -2.94
C ARG A 170 11.69 -6.04 -2.08
N LEU A 171 11.48 -7.22 -2.64
CA LEU A 171 11.62 -8.50 -1.93
C LEU A 171 13.00 -8.68 -1.27
N SER A 172 14.05 -8.05 -1.82
CA SER A 172 15.40 -8.07 -1.24
C SER A 172 15.49 -7.50 0.18
N ALA A 173 14.55 -6.63 0.57
CA ALA A 173 14.48 -6.05 1.92
C ALA A 173 13.84 -6.97 2.96
N PHE A 174 13.30 -8.11 2.53
CA PHE A 174 12.59 -9.05 3.39
C PHE A 174 13.24 -10.43 3.38
N LYS A 175 13.07 -11.19 4.45
CA LYS A 175 13.36 -12.62 4.52
C LYS A 175 12.07 -13.39 4.78
N LYS A 176 11.91 -14.55 4.13
CA LYS A 176 10.79 -15.46 4.38
C LYS A 176 11.04 -16.23 5.68
N THR A 177 10.03 -16.32 6.53
CA THR A 177 9.99 -17.17 7.74
C THR A 177 8.82 -18.15 7.64
N LYS A 178 8.62 -18.99 8.67
CA LYS A 178 7.46 -19.88 8.74
C LYS A 178 6.15 -19.10 8.87
N GLU A 179 6.19 -17.95 9.56
CA GLU A 179 5.04 -17.08 9.81
C GLU A 179 4.79 -16.04 8.69
N GLY A 180 5.66 -15.97 7.68
CA GLY A 180 5.53 -15.00 6.58
C GLY A 180 6.83 -14.28 6.24
N TYR A 181 6.74 -13.00 5.88
CA TYR A 181 7.88 -12.18 5.50
C TYR A 181 8.16 -11.14 6.60
N VAL A 182 9.44 -11.00 7.00
CA VAL A 182 9.90 -9.98 7.95
C VAL A 182 11.05 -9.17 7.34
N ILE A 183 11.24 -7.94 7.82
CA ILE A 183 12.35 -7.09 7.38
C ILE A 183 13.71 -7.71 7.74
N LYS A 184 14.71 -7.44 6.90
CA LYS A 184 16.12 -7.81 7.16
C LYS A 184 16.79 -6.77 8.05
#